data_b519af72287f0965814f4eb6cb435c85
#
_entry.id   b519af72287f0965814f4eb6cb435c85
#
_cell.length_a   1.000
_cell.length_b   1.000
_cell.length_c   1.000
_cell.angle_alpha   90.00
_cell.angle_beta   90.00
_cell.angle_gamma   90.00
#
_symmetry.space_group_name_H-M   'P 1'
#
loop_
_entity.id
_entity.type
_entity.pdbx_description
1 polymer ?
#
loop_
_entity_poly.entity_id
_entity_poly.type
_entity_poly.pdbx_seq_one_letter_code
_entity_poly.pdbx_strand_id
1 'polypeptide(L)'
;MTIIDSQVHAYEANTPKRPWHNVPNWPDHVTGDEMVAAMDKVGVDGAIFISAFGLYRYDASYAVQVQRAHPDRFAIVKPVDPDDSAVGDVIADWKRTPGAVGIRIMLTKEPGRDRDPTDPGLDRIARAAVKHDLPVNMLCWGNLDAGTALIDRHPDTH
;
A
#
# COMPACT_ATOMS: atom_id res chain seq x y z
N MET A 1 -3.91 22.51 14.35
CA MET A 1 -2.77 21.63 13.94
C MET A 1 -3.36 20.49 13.14
N THR A 2 -2.90 20.24 11.93
CA THR A 2 -3.40 19.12 11.10
C THR A 2 -2.87 17.81 11.63
N ILE A 3 -3.75 16.82 11.83
CA ILE A 3 -3.42 15.47 12.30
C ILE A 3 -3.68 14.49 11.16
N ILE A 4 -2.63 13.76 10.73
CA ILE A 4 -2.70 12.76 9.66
C ILE A 4 -2.36 11.39 10.25
N ASP A 5 -3.25 10.41 10.08
CA ASP A 5 -2.95 9.02 10.38
C ASP A 5 -2.01 8.46 9.30
N SER A 6 -0.90 7.88 9.73
CA SER A 6 0.13 7.38 8.81
C SER A 6 -0.25 6.07 8.12
N GLN A 7 -1.28 5.36 8.59
CA GLN A 7 -1.73 4.11 7.99
C GLN A 7 -3.15 3.74 8.40
N VAL A 8 -4.06 3.72 7.44
CA VAL A 8 -5.39 3.13 7.59
C VAL A 8 -5.66 2.08 6.51
N HIS A 9 -6.59 1.19 6.77
CA HIS A 9 -7.14 0.25 5.80
C HIS A 9 -8.67 0.38 5.78
N ALA A 10 -9.25 0.64 4.62
CA ALA A 10 -10.68 0.54 4.38
C ALA A 10 -10.94 -0.54 3.32
N TYR A 11 -12.10 -1.16 3.38
CA TYR A 11 -12.48 -2.24 2.46
C TYR A 11 -14.00 -2.41 2.42
N GLU A 12 -14.50 -2.83 1.25
CA GLU A 12 -15.91 -3.17 1.09
C GLU A 12 -16.13 -4.66 1.39
N ALA A 13 -17.38 -5.04 1.54
CA ALA A 13 -17.76 -6.43 1.74
C ALA A 13 -17.24 -7.34 0.62
N ASN A 14 -17.01 -8.62 0.94
CA ASN A 14 -16.61 -9.62 -0.05
C ASN A 14 -17.72 -9.83 -1.09
N THR A 15 -17.46 -9.44 -2.33
CA THR A 15 -18.44 -9.52 -3.43
C THR A 15 -17.79 -10.09 -4.70
N PRO A 16 -18.57 -10.62 -5.65
CA PRO A 16 -18.00 -11.05 -6.94
C PRO A 16 -17.31 -9.94 -7.74
N LYS A 17 -17.66 -8.68 -7.51
CA LYS A 17 -17.03 -7.52 -8.17
C LYS A 17 -15.59 -7.31 -7.66
N ARG A 18 -15.36 -7.53 -6.36
CA ARG A 18 -14.05 -7.37 -5.72
C ARG A 18 -13.89 -8.44 -4.65
N PRO A 19 -13.59 -9.68 -5.08
CA PRO A 19 -13.51 -10.81 -4.17
C PRO A 19 -12.29 -10.70 -3.24
N TRP A 20 -12.45 -11.13 -1.99
CA TRP A 20 -11.34 -11.23 -1.06
C TRP A 20 -10.52 -12.48 -1.34
N HIS A 21 -9.21 -12.34 -1.43
CA HIS A 21 -8.27 -13.47 -1.55
C HIS A 21 -8.06 -14.22 -0.24
N ASN A 22 -8.18 -13.51 0.88
CA ASN A 22 -8.14 -14.09 2.21
C ASN A 22 -9.34 -13.55 2.99
N VAL A 23 -9.91 -14.38 3.85
CA VAL A 23 -11.06 -14.00 4.69
C VAL A 23 -10.59 -14.00 6.14
N PRO A 24 -10.02 -12.89 6.63
CA PRO A 24 -9.59 -12.77 8.01
C PRO A 24 -10.82 -12.67 8.93
N ASN A 25 -10.62 -12.86 10.23
CA ASN A 25 -11.64 -12.60 11.24
C ASN A 25 -11.75 -11.09 11.51
N TRP A 26 -12.13 -10.36 10.49
CA TRP A 26 -12.37 -8.92 10.51
C TRP A 26 -13.86 -8.62 10.33
N PRO A 27 -14.32 -7.39 10.60
CA PRO A 27 -15.66 -6.95 10.21
C PRO A 27 -15.94 -7.21 8.73
N ASP A 28 -17.20 -7.43 8.39
CA ASP A 28 -17.61 -7.69 6.99
C ASP A 28 -17.26 -6.54 6.03
N HIS A 29 -17.08 -5.34 6.54
CA HIS A 29 -16.59 -4.16 5.84
C HIS A 29 -16.10 -3.10 6.84
N VAL A 30 -15.22 -2.23 6.36
CA VAL A 30 -14.91 -0.91 6.93
C VAL A 30 -14.77 0.01 5.73
N THR A 31 -15.88 0.65 5.34
CA THR A 31 -15.92 1.46 4.13
C THR A 31 -15.15 2.77 4.29
N GLY A 32 -14.88 3.46 3.17
CA GLY A 32 -14.27 4.79 3.19
C GLY A 32 -15.08 5.79 4.01
N ASP A 33 -16.42 5.77 3.90
CA ASP A 33 -17.30 6.64 4.67
C ASP A 33 -17.25 6.35 6.17
N GLU A 34 -17.23 5.07 6.55
CA GLU A 34 -17.07 4.67 7.96
C GLU A 34 -15.71 5.07 8.51
N MET A 35 -14.65 4.99 7.70
CA MET A 35 -13.32 5.44 8.09
C MET A 35 -13.29 6.96 8.30
N VAL A 36 -13.88 7.75 7.40
CA VAL A 36 -14.03 9.20 7.58
C VAL A 36 -14.78 9.51 8.87
N ALA A 37 -15.92 8.85 9.12
CA ALA A 37 -16.69 9.04 10.34
C ALA A 37 -15.90 8.67 11.61
N ALA A 38 -15.04 7.66 11.55
CA ALA A 38 -14.16 7.28 12.65
C ALA A 38 -13.07 8.34 12.90
N MET A 39 -12.45 8.84 11.83
CA MET A 39 -11.45 9.93 11.91
C MET A 39 -12.06 11.20 12.52
N ASP A 40 -13.27 11.58 12.09
CA ASP A 40 -13.98 12.77 12.61
C ASP A 40 -14.24 12.69 14.12
N LYS A 41 -14.58 11.50 14.62
CA LYS A 41 -14.84 11.29 16.07
C LYS A 41 -13.60 11.54 16.94
N VAL A 42 -12.40 11.36 16.39
CA VAL A 42 -11.14 11.49 17.15
C VAL A 42 -10.31 12.69 16.71
N GLY A 43 -10.83 13.53 15.79
CA GLY A 43 -10.17 14.74 15.34
C GLY A 43 -8.99 14.49 14.40
N VAL A 44 -9.00 13.41 13.61
CA VAL A 44 -8.01 13.14 12.58
C VAL A 44 -8.46 13.75 11.25
N ASP A 45 -7.65 14.64 10.69
CA ASP A 45 -8.00 15.42 9.50
C ASP A 45 -7.88 14.61 8.19
N GLY A 46 -6.94 13.67 8.14
CA GLY A 46 -6.71 12.85 6.96
C GLY A 46 -5.91 11.61 7.27
N ALA A 47 -5.75 10.73 6.28
CA ALA A 47 -4.98 9.50 6.46
C ALA A 47 -4.28 9.05 5.18
N ILE A 48 -3.18 8.31 5.35
CA ILE A 48 -2.58 7.50 4.29
C ILE A 48 -3.32 6.17 4.23
N PHE A 49 -4.11 5.99 3.19
CA PHE A 49 -4.87 4.77 2.96
C PHE A 49 -4.04 3.77 2.17
N ILE A 50 -3.63 2.71 2.81
CA ILE A 50 -2.90 1.61 2.18
C ILE A 50 -3.92 0.54 1.76
N SER A 51 -3.94 0.18 0.46
CA SER A 51 -4.79 -0.92 -0.02
C SER A 51 -4.53 -2.20 0.76
N ALA A 52 -5.60 -2.85 1.23
CA ALA A 52 -5.52 -4.00 2.14
C ALA A 52 -5.01 -5.26 1.40
N PHE A 53 -3.71 -5.51 1.45
CA PHE A 53 -3.05 -6.62 0.75
C PHE A 53 -3.67 -7.99 1.08
N GLY A 54 -4.02 -8.23 2.32
CA GLY A 54 -4.66 -9.49 2.73
C GLY A 54 -5.95 -9.79 1.97
N LEU A 55 -6.72 -8.75 1.63
CA LEU A 55 -7.99 -8.86 0.92
C LEU A 55 -7.80 -8.78 -0.60
N TYR A 56 -7.06 -7.77 -1.07
CA TYR A 56 -7.08 -7.38 -2.48
C TYR A 56 -5.74 -7.64 -3.20
N ARG A 57 -4.75 -8.18 -2.52
CA ARG A 57 -3.39 -8.38 -3.07
C ARG A 57 -2.86 -7.07 -3.65
N TYR A 58 -2.58 -7.05 -4.94
CA TYR A 58 -2.03 -5.89 -5.65
C TYR A 58 -3.10 -5.00 -6.31
N ASP A 59 -4.39 -5.31 -6.11
CA ASP A 59 -5.49 -4.46 -6.58
C ASP A 59 -5.72 -3.30 -5.61
N ALA A 60 -5.60 -2.07 -6.09
CA ALA A 60 -5.87 -0.85 -5.35
C ALA A 60 -7.15 -0.13 -5.82
N SER A 61 -7.99 -0.80 -6.61
CA SER A 61 -9.18 -0.17 -7.22
C SER A 61 -10.15 0.38 -6.18
N TYR A 62 -10.27 -0.28 -5.01
CA TYR A 62 -11.10 0.24 -3.92
C TYR A 62 -10.49 1.48 -3.28
N ALA A 63 -9.18 1.51 -3.05
CA ALA A 63 -8.50 2.68 -2.51
C ALA A 63 -8.66 3.90 -3.44
N VAL A 64 -8.54 3.69 -4.76
CA VAL A 64 -8.78 4.74 -5.77
C VAL A 64 -10.24 5.22 -5.73
N GLN A 65 -11.21 4.31 -5.58
CA GLN A 65 -12.63 4.67 -5.46
C GLN A 65 -12.87 5.55 -4.23
N VAL A 66 -12.33 5.16 -3.07
CA VAL A 66 -12.49 5.90 -1.80
C VAL A 66 -11.79 7.26 -1.88
N GLN A 67 -10.57 7.32 -2.43
CA GLN A 67 -9.85 8.58 -2.61
C GLN A 67 -10.61 9.57 -3.50
N ARG A 68 -11.24 9.10 -4.57
CA ARG A 68 -12.08 9.94 -5.44
C ARG A 68 -13.31 10.48 -4.73
N ALA A 69 -13.89 9.70 -3.81
CA ALA A 69 -15.05 10.14 -3.02
C ALA A 69 -14.64 11.14 -1.91
N HIS A 70 -13.43 11.00 -1.38
CA HIS A 70 -12.91 11.80 -0.26
C HIS A 70 -11.50 12.34 -0.56
N PRO A 71 -11.31 13.18 -1.59
CA PRO A 71 -9.98 13.58 -2.07
C PRO A 71 -9.17 14.38 -1.05
N ASP A 72 -9.83 15.10 -0.15
CA ASP A 72 -9.21 15.91 0.90
C ASP A 72 -8.89 15.09 2.18
N ARG A 73 -9.32 13.83 2.22
CA ARG A 73 -9.19 12.99 3.42
C ARG A 73 -8.16 11.87 3.24
N PHE A 74 -7.95 11.39 2.01
CA PHE A 74 -7.06 10.25 1.76
C PHE A 74 -6.01 10.52 0.71
N ALA A 75 -4.77 10.22 1.07
CA ALA A 75 -3.70 9.90 0.14
C ALA A 75 -3.55 8.38 0.10
N ILE A 76 -3.21 7.79 -1.06
CA ILE A 76 -3.27 6.34 -1.27
C ILE A 76 -1.91 5.73 -1.58
N VAL A 77 -1.70 4.52 -1.03
CA VAL A 77 -0.51 3.68 -1.23
C VAL A 77 -0.94 2.31 -1.75
N LYS A 78 -0.25 1.83 -2.78
CA LYS A 78 -0.54 0.55 -3.45
C LYS A 78 0.54 -0.48 -3.15
N PRO A 79 0.21 -1.71 -2.72
CA PRO A 79 1.13 -2.84 -2.78
C PRO A 79 1.51 -3.17 -4.23
N VAL A 80 2.78 -3.46 -4.48
CA VAL A 80 3.31 -3.82 -5.81
C VAL A 80 3.94 -5.20 -5.80
N ASP A 81 3.84 -5.91 -6.94
CA ASP A 81 4.29 -7.30 -7.07
C ASP A 81 5.75 -7.35 -7.52
N PRO A 82 6.67 -7.88 -6.71
CA PRO A 82 8.06 -8.06 -7.13
C PRO A 82 8.24 -9.16 -8.20
N ASP A 83 7.26 -10.07 -8.36
CA ASP A 83 7.30 -11.10 -9.40
C ASP A 83 6.81 -10.60 -10.76
N ASP A 84 6.16 -9.43 -10.80
CA ASP A 84 5.75 -8.81 -12.05
C ASP A 84 6.98 -8.20 -12.76
N SER A 85 7.31 -8.72 -13.94
CA SER A 85 8.38 -8.17 -14.76
C SER A 85 8.10 -6.74 -15.25
N ALA A 86 6.83 -6.34 -15.32
CA ALA A 86 6.36 -5.01 -15.72
C ALA A 86 6.14 -4.06 -14.53
N VAL A 87 6.58 -4.42 -13.32
CA VAL A 87 6.33 -3.64 -12.09
C VAL A 87 6.78 -2.17 -12.22
N GLY A 88 7.82 -1.89 -12.99
CA GLY A 88 8.26 -0.52 -13.28
C GLY A 88 7.19 0.32 -13.99
N ASP A 89 6.50 -0.27 -14.97
CA ASP A 89 5.40 0.39 -15.69
C ASP A 89 4.17 0.54 -14.79
N VAL A 90 3.90 -0.47 -13.97
CA VAL A 90 2.82 -0.41 -12.95
C VAL A 90 3.05 0.78 -11.99
N ILE A 91 4.30 0.99 -11.54
CA ILE A 91 4.67 2.11 -10.66
C ILE A 91 4.56 3.45 -11.40
N ALA A 92 4.99 3.52 -12.65
CA ALA A 92 4.84 4.70 -13.50
C ALA A 92 3.37 5.10 -13.70
N ASP A 93 2.50 4.13 -13.94
CA ASP A 93 1.05 4.33 -14.09
C ASP A 93 0.42 4.75 -12.76
N TRP A 94 0.85 4.12 -11.66
CA TRP A 94 0.39 4.47 -10.32
C TRP A 94 0.72 5.92 -9.95
N LYS A 95 1.91 6.42 -10.27
CA LYS A 95 2.29 7.83 -10.04
C LYS A 95 1.31 8.82 -10.68
N ARG A 96 0.68 8.45 -11.80
CA ARG A 96 -0.32 9.30 -12.49
C ARG A 96 -1.72 9.20 -11.88
N THR A 97 -1.93 8.30 -10.94
CA THR A 97 -3.22 8.14 -10.26
C THR A 97 -3.43 9.28 -9.26
N PRO A 98 -4.52 10.04 -9.31
CA PRO A 98 -4.80 11.08 -8.34
C PRO A 98 -4.78 10.53 -6.91
N GLY A 99 -4.10 11.25 -6.01
CA GLY A 99 -3.96 10.86 -4.61
C GLY A 99 -2.88 9.81 -4.33
N ALA A 100 -2.21 9.24 -5.34
CA ALA A 100 -1.11 8.29 -5.14
C ALA A 100 0.12 9.01 -4.56
N VAL A 101 0.57 8.57 -3.38
CA VAL A 101 1.70 9.16 -2.66
C VAL A 101 2.83 8.19 -2.35
N GLY A 102 2.65 6.91 -2.63
CA GLY A 102 3.66 5.89 -2.37
C GLY A 102 3.25 4.52 -2.87
N ILE A 103 4.19 3.58 -2.75
CA ILE A 103 3.98 2.15 -3.02
C ILE A 103 4.31 1.35 -1.76
N ARG A 104 3.87 0.09 -1.71
CA ARG A 104 4.17 -0.79 -0.57
C ARG A 104 4.82 -2.08 -1.03
N ILE A 105 5.93 -2.44 -0.35
CA ILE A 105 6.57 -3.75 -0.42
C ILE A 105 6.13 -4.60 0.78
N MET A 106 5.77 -5.86 0.50
CA MET A 106 5.48 -6.87 1.51
C MET A 106 6.71 -7.76 1.68
N LEU A 107 7.50 -7.52 2.72
CA LEU A 107 8.75 -8.24 3.01
C LEU A 107 8.66 -8.85 4.42
N THR A 108 7.81 -9.86 4.58
CA THR A 108 7.56 -10.52 5.87
C THR A 108 8.06 -11.96 5.84
N LYS A 109 8.27 -12.57 7.02
CA LYS A 109 8.66 -14.00 7.16
C LYS A 109 7.53 -14.99 6.81
N GLU A 110 6.58 -14.60 5.98
CA GLU A 110 5.50 -15.47 5.55
C GLU A 110 5.75 -16.02 4.14
N PRO A 111 5.27 -17.23 3.82
CA PRO A 111 5.45 -17.81 2.48
C PRO A 111 5.05 -16.85 1.36
N GLY A 112 5.89 -16.75 0.33
CA GLY A 112 5.71 -15.85 -0.81
C GLY A 112 6.04 -14.37 -0.55
N ARG A 113 6.40 -14.01 0.70
CA ARG A 113 6.83 -12.66 1.10
C ARG A 113 8.17 -12.64 1.82
N ASP A 114 8.70 -13.81 2.18
CA ASP A 114 10.06 -13.97 2.69
C ASP A 114 11.02 -14.03 1.49
N ARG A 115 11.59 -12.87 1.16
CA ARG A 115 12.46 -12.70 0.01
C ARG A 115 13.87 -12.33 0.45
N ASP A 116 14.83 -12.79 -0.33
CA ASP A 116 16.20 -12.31 -0.21
C ASP A 116 16.23 -10.81 -0.55
N PRO A 117 16.93 -9.97 0.23
CA PRO A 117 17.06 -8.55 -0.07
C PRO A 117 17.76 -8.25 -1.41
N THR A 118 18.42 -9.27 -2.02
CA THR A 118 19.01 -9.17 -3.37
C THR A 118 18.08 -9.60 -4.49
N ASP A 119 16.80 -9.89 -4.19
CA ASP A 119 15.80 -10.29 -5.19
C ASP A 119 15.70 -9.22 -6.30
N PRO A 120 15.88 -9.60 -7.57
CA PRO A 120 15.83 -8.65 -8.70
C PRO A 120 14.48 -7.91 -8.81
N GLY A 121 13.39 -8.49 -8.31
CA GLY A 121 12.07 -7.84 -8.27
C GLY A 121 12.06 -6.66 -7.31
N LEU A 122 12.67 -6.82 -6.12
CA LEU A 122 12.83 -5.72 -5.16
C LEU A 122 13.72 -4.62 -5.73
N ASP A 123 14.80 -4.97 -6.44
CA ASP A 123 15.66 -4.00 -7.13
C ASP A 123 14.91 -3.21 -8.21
N ARG A 124 14.03 -3.88 -8.99
CA ARG A 124 13.20 -3.21 -9.99
C ARG A 124 12.24 -2.20 -9.35
N ILE A 125 11.61 -2.60 -8.25
CA ILE A 125 10.68 -1.74 -7.49
C ILE A 125 11.42 -0.52 -6.93
N ALA A 126 12.55 -0.71 -6.24
CA ALA A 126 13.31 0.38 -5.65
C ALA A 126 13.77 1.41 -6.70
N ARG A 127 14.34 0.94 -7.83
CA ARG A 127 14.74 1.83 -8.93
C ARG A 127 13.56 2.57 -9.56
N ALA A 128 12.41 1.92 -9.73
CA ALA A 128 11.22 2.58 -10.26
C ALA A 128 10.65 3.59 -9.26
N ALA A 129 10.69 3.30 -7.96
CA ALA A 129 10.27 4.22 -6.92
C ALA A 129 11.09 5.53 -6.97
N VAL A 130 12.43 5.43 -7.00
CA VAL A 130 13.33 6.58 -7.16
C VAL A 130 13.02 7.34 -8.46
N LYS A 131 12.95 6.63 -9.60
CA LYS A 131 12.69 7.24 -10.92
C LYS A 131 11.38 8.04 -10.95
N HIS A 132 10.37 7.60 -10.24
CA HIS A 132 9.03 8.21 -10.25
C HIS A 132 8.74 9.04 -8.98
N ASP A 133 9.74 9.25 -8.13
CA ASP A 133 9.60 10.03 -6.89
C ASP A 133 8.38 9.54 -6.07
N LEU A 134 8.40 8.25 -5.72
CA LEU A 134 7.38 7.61 -4.89
C LEU A 134 8.05 6.97 -3.66
N PRO A 135 7.72 7.42 -2.45
CA PRO A 135 8.15 6.76 -1.22
C PRO A 135 7.74 5.29 -1.17
N VAL A 136 8.59 4.47 -0.55
CA VAL A 136 8.35 3.04 -0.37
C VAL A 136 7.97 2.74 1.08
N ASN A 137 6.69 2.42 1.29
CA ASN A 137 6.23 1.86 2.56
C ASN A 137 6.58 0.38 2.62
N MET A 138 7.31 -0.05 3.65
CA MET A 138 7.79 -1.41 3.76
C MET A 138 7.18 -2.12 4.97
N LEU A 139 6.52 -3.25 4.76
CA LEU A 139 6.10 -4.14 5.84
C LEU A 139 7.15 -5.24 6.04
N CYS A 140 7.95 -5.12 7.12
CA CYS A 140 9.05 -6.03 7.44
C CYS A 140 8.79 -6.88 8.68
N TRP A 141 7.56 -7.29 8.93
CA TRP A 141 7.21 -8.07 10.12
C TRP A 141 8.00 -9.38 10.18
N GLY A 142 8.80 -9.52 11.26
CA GLY A 142 9.70 -10.65 11.45
C GLY A 142 10.90 -10.70 10.48
N ASN A 143 11.10 -9.67 9.64
CA ASN A 143 12.13 -9.65 8.59
C ASN A 143 12.85 -8.28 8.48
N LEU A 144 13.13 -7.68 9.61
CA LEU A 144 13.73 -6.33 9.65
C LEU A 144 15.12 -6.28 8.99
N ASP A 145 15.92 -7.33 9.17
CA ASP A 145 17.27 -7.41 8.59
C ASP A 145 17.24 -7.34 7.06
N ALA A 146 16.30 -8.05 6.44
CA ALA A 146 16.11 -7.99 4.97
C ALA A 146 15.65 -6.60 4.51
N GLY A 147 14.77 -5.95 5.29
CA GLY A 147 14.35 -4.57 5.03
C GLY A 147 15.53 -3.60 5.10
N THR A 148 16.35 -3.70 6.14
CA THR A 148 17.56 -2.88 6.32
C THR A 148 18.55 -3.10 5.16
N ALA A 149 18.82 -4.36 4.81
CA ALA A 149 19.74 -4.68 3.71
C ALA A 149 19.24 -4.15 2.35
N LEU A 150 17.92 -4.14 2.11
CA LEU A 150 17.34 -3.54 0.91
C LEU A 150 17.54 -2.02 0.88
N ILE A 151 17.33 -1.33 2.02
CA ILE A 151 17.55 0.12 2.15
C ILE A 151 19.02 0.46 1.88
N ASP A 152 19.96 -0.29 2.47
CA ASP A 152 21.40 -0.06 2.30
C ASP A 152 21.85 -0.21 0.83
N ARG A 153 21.17 -1.07 0.06
CA ARG A 153 21.43 -1.26 -1.38
C ARG A 153 20.81 -0.17 -2.26
N HIS A 154 19.78 0.52 -1.75
CA HIS A 154 19.03 1.55 -2.48
C HIS A 154 18.88 2.82 -1.64
N PRO A 155 19.98 3.51 -1.30
CA PRO A 155 19.98 4.64 -0.37
C PRO A 155 19.22 5.87 -0.88
N ASP A 156 18.95 5.94 -2.18
CA ASP A 156 18.17 7.03 -2.80
C ASP A 156 16.65 6.81 -2.71
N THR A 157 16.21 5.66 -2.15
CA THR A 157 14.79 5.36 -1.95
C THR A 157 14.27 6.07 -0.69
N HIS A 158 13.12 6.73 -0.81
CA HIS A 158 12.46 7.43 0.30
C HIS A 158 11.37 6.56 0.95
#